data_9ed5325cf2d6da59924e6166e6a92f27
#
_entry.id   9ed5325cf2d6da59924e6166e6a92f27
#
_cell.length_a   1.000
_cell.length_b   1.000
_cell.length_c   1.000
_cell.angle_alpha   90.00
_cell.angle_beta   90.00
_cell.angle_gamma   90.00
#
_symmetry.space_group_name_H-M   'P 1'
#
loop_
_entity.id
_entity.type
_entity.pdbx_description
1 polymer ?
#
loop_
_entity_poly.entity_id
_entity_poly.type
_entity_poly.pdbx_seq_one_letter_code
_entity_poly.pdbx_strand_id
1 'polypeptide(L)'
;MRIVNEPKEIDGIRVVQDYKEIEEALKNGETVYHWEAGTSLRPLINHMEYCKIKPCVPHDVQRGDCVFCLIDDGYGNEYPMVHQVWEISSSSHNHELWFKIGSTGTSVFGWTKKVYGLANGTDIYQKVTDEIKASWEEHNGE
;
A
#
# COMPACT_ATOMS: atom_id res chain seq x y z
N MET A 1 3.06 3.16 -17.73
CA MET A 1 4.40 2.54 -17.89
C MET A 1 4.27 1.03 -17.99
N ARG A 2 4.98 0.44 -18.92
CA ARG A 2 5.01 -1.02 -19.05
C ARG A 2 6.24 -1.57 -18.37
N ILE A 3 6.04 -2.46 -17.40
CA ILE A 3 7.14 -3.15 -16.71
C ILE A 3 7.43 -4.45 -17.44
N VAL A 4 8.65 -4.61 -17.89
CA VAL A 4 9.10 -5.82 -18.58
C VAL A 4 9.71 -6.78 -17.56
N ASN A 5 9.40 -8.05 -17.67
CA ASN A 5 9.92 -9.13 -16.82
C ASN A 5 9.50 -9.04 -15.33
N GLU A 6 8.37 -8.39 -15.04
CA GLU A 6 7.82 -8.46 -13.71
C GLU A 6 7.37 -9.91 -13.43
N PRO A 7 7.78 -10.50 -12.30
CA PRO A 7 7.31 -11.84 -11.96
C PRO A 7 5.81 -11.81 -11.64
N LYS A 8 5.10 -12.86 -12.01
CA LYS A 8 3.69 -13.00 -11.65
C LYS A 8 3.51 -13.46 -10.22
N GLU A 9 4.49 -14.18 -9.69
CA GLU A 9 4.49 -14.71 -8.34
C GLU A 9 5.90 -14.63 -7.75
N ILE A 10 5.96 -14.49 -6.42
CA ILE A 10 7.17 -14.59 -5.63
C ILE A 10 6.86 -15.55 -4.49
N ASP A 11 7.59 -16.66 -4.40
CA ASP A 11 7.38 -17.70 -3.38
C ASP A 11 5.91 -18.18 -3.30
N GLY A 12 5.27 -18.33 -4.46
CA GLY A 12 3.88 -18.78 -4.53
C GLY A 12 2.84 -17.72 -4.24
N ILE A 13 3.25 -16.47 -3.99
CA ILE A 13 2.36 -15.36 -3.69
C ILE A 13 2.26 -14.48 -4.93
N ARG A 14 1.04 -14.14 -5.33
CA ARG A 14 0.77 -13.37 -6.52
C ARG A 14 1.25 -11.93 -6.38
N VAL A 15 1.88 -11.41 -7.44
CA VAL A 15 2.27 -10.00 -7.54
C VAL A 15 1.11 -9.24 -8.18
N VAL A 16 0.61 -8.20 -7.50
CA VAL A 16 -0.56 -7.43 -7.95
C VAL A 16 -0.23 -5.94 -7.87
N GLN A 17 -0.32 -5.25 -9.01
CA GLN A 17 -0.03 -3.82 -9.10
C GLN A 17 -1.27 -2.94 -9.15
N ASP A 18 -2.38 -3.46 -9.63
CA ASP A 18 -3.64 -2.74 -9.68
C ASP A 18 -4.29 -2.69 -8.30
N TYR A 19 -4.56 -1.49 -7.80
CA TYR A 19 -5.11 -1.30 -6.45
C TYR A 19 -6.48 -1.93 -6.26
N LYS A 20 -7.31 -1.94 -7.29
CA LYS A 20 -8.62 -2.55 -7.20
C LYS A 20 -8.52 -4.06 -7.07
N GLU A 21 -7.58 -4.67 -7.79
CA GLU A 21 -7.29 -6.10 -7.67
C GLU A 21 -6.72 -6.44 -6.29
N ILE A 22 -5.88 -5.56 -5.72
CA ILE A 22 -5.38 -5.74 -4.36
C ILE A 22 -6.54 -5.74 -3.36
N GLU A 23 -7.44 -4.79 -3.48
CA GLU A 23 -8.61 -4.70 -2.61
C GLU A 23 -9.44 -5.98 -2.67
N GLU A 24 -9.72 -6.48 -3.88
CA GLU A 24 -10.47 -7.73 -4.08
C GLU A 24 -9.75 -8.92 -3.47
N ALA A 25 -8.44 -9.03 -3.69
CA ALA A 25 -7.63 -10.11 -3.14
C ALA A 25 -7.68 -10.12 -1.61
N LEU A 26 -7.48 -8.96 -0.98
CA LEU A 26 -7.52 -8.85 0.48
C LEU A 26 -8.89 -9.19 1.05
N LYS A 27 -9.97 -8.74 0.41
CA LYS A 27 -11.34 -9.07 0.83
C LYS A 27 -11.62 -10.56 0.72
N ASN A 28 -10.94 -11.26 -0.18
CA ASN A 28 -11.05 -12.71 -0.35
C ASN A 28 -10.06 -13.51 0.50
N GLY A 29 -9.31 -12.83 1.38
CA GLY A 29 -8.36 -13.49 2.27
C GLY A 29 -7.00 -13.81 1.63
N GLU A 30 -6.72 -13.24 0.47
CA GLU A 30 -5.46 -13.50 -0.25
C GLU A 30 -4.37 -12.51 0.14
N THR A 31 -3.17 -13.02 0.45
CA THR A 31 -1.95 -12.21 0.62
C THR A 31 -1.34 -11.96 -0.75
N VAL A 32 -0.86 -10.75 -1.01
CA VAL A 32 -0.24 -10.39 -2.29
C VAL A 32 1.08 -9.66 -2.08
N TYR A 33 1.92 -9.64 -3.12
CA TYR A 33 3.06 -8.74 -3.21
C TYR A 33 2.71 -7.56 -4.10
N HIS A 34 3.26 -6.41 -3.75
CA HIS A 34 3.06 -5.16 -4.47
C HIS A 34 4.31 -4.30 -4.33
N TRP A 35 4.66 -3.52 -5.36
CA TRP A 35 5.75 -2.55 -5.24
C TRP A 35 5.30 -1.19 -5.76
N GLU A 36 5.90 -0.14 -5.21
CA GLU A 36 5.64 1.22 -5.64
C GLU A 36 6.94 1.99 -5.81
N ALA A 37 6.96 2.92 -6.74
CA ALA A 37 8.01 3.90 -6.84
C ALA A 37 7.76 5.01 -5.84
N GLY A 38 8.83 5.56 -5.26
CA GLY A 38 8.71 6.71 -4.37
C GLY A 38 9.31 6.46 -2.99
N THR A 39 9.30 7.50 -2.17
CA THR A 39 9.97 7.51 -0.88
C THR A 39 9.05 7.82 0.29
N SER A 40 7.73 7.87 0.06
CA SER A 40 6.75 8.31 1.06
C SER A 40 6.67 7.40 2.28
N LEU A 41 7.15 6.17 2.20
CA LEU A 41 7.10 5.20 3.29
C LEU A 41 8.47 4.80 3.83
N ARG A 42 9.55 5.42 3.35
CA ARG A 42 10.91 5.12 3.85
C ARG A 42 11.01 5.45 5.32
N PRO A 43 11.72 4.68 6.11
CA PRO A 43 12.48 3.46 5.76
C PRO A 43 11.67 2.16 5.86
N LEU A 44 10.37 2.23 6.10
CA LEU A 44 9.53 1.04 6.29
C LEU A 44 9.34 0.25 5.00
N ILE A 45 9.05 0.95 3.90
CA ILE A 45 8.99 0.38 2.56
C ILE A 45 9.74 1.33 1.64
N ASN A 46 10.77 0.81 0.97
CA ASN A 46 11.65 1.64 0.15
C ASN A 46 11.19 1.69 -1.31
N HIS A 47 11.76 2.65 -2.06
CA HIS A 47 11.52 2.79 -3.49
C HIS A 47 11.75 1.45 -4.21
N MET A 48 10.79 1.00 -5.00
CA MET A 48 10.84 -0.25 -5.78
C MET A 48 10.91 -1.53 -4.94
N GLU A 49 10.78 -1.43 -3.64
CA GLU A 49 10.74 -2.60 -2.77
C GLU A 49 9.37 -3.27 -2.84
N TYR A 50 9.35 -4.60 -2.94
CA TYR A 50 8.12 -5.34 -2.78
C TYR A 50 7.67 -5.28 -1.33
N CYS A 51 6.43 -4.89 -1.11
CA CYS A 51 5.79 -5.08 0.18
C CYS A 51 4.86 -6.29 0.11
N LYS A 52 4.78 -7.01 1.19
CA LYS A 52 3.85 -8.12 1.35
C LYS A 52 2.61 -7.59 2.06
N ILE A 53 1.47 -7.66 1.41
CA ILE A 53 0.21 -7.15 1.97
C ILE A 53 -0.63 -8.33 2.40
N LYS A 54 -0.87 -8.45 3.71
CA LYS A 54 -1.67 -9.51 4.30
C LYS A 54 -3.04 -8.99 4.68
N PRO A 55 -4.11 -9.75 4.43
CA PRO A 55 -5.44 -9.37 4.92
C PRO A 55 -5.41 -9.16 6.43
N CYS A 56 -6.13 -8.14 6.90
CA CYS A 56 -6.27 -7.87 8.32
C CYS A 56 -7.65 -7.31 8.63
N VAL A 57 -8.02 -7.39 9.91
CA VAL A 57 -9.18 -6.67 10.44
C VAL A 57 -8.67 -5.42 11.19
N PRO A 58 -9.51 -4.38 11.40
CA PRO A 58 -9.06 -3.16 12.06
C PRO A 58 -8.36 -3.36 13.40
N HIS A 59 -8.78 -4.34 14.19
CA HIS A 59 -8.17 -4.61 15.51
C HIS A 59 -6.74 -5.14 15.45
N ASP A 60 -6.28 -5.60 14.28
CA ASP A 60 -4.91 -6.07 14.10
C ASP A 60 -3.92 -4.93 13.89
N VAL A 61 -4.41 -3.73 13.61
CA VAL A 61 -3.60 -2.60 13.19
C VAL A 61 -3.08 -1.82 14.39
N GLN A 62 -1.79 -1.51 14.36
CA GLN A 62 -1.13 -0.69 15.39
C GLN A 62 -0.61 0.60 14.78
N ARG A 63 -0.47 1.62 15.62
CA ARG A 63 0.14 2.88 15.22
C ARG A 63 1.56 2.63 14.70
N GLY A 64 1.88 3.19 13.56
CA GLY A 64 3.16 2.98 12.88
C GLY A 64 3.10 1.94 11.76
N ASP A 65 2.07 1.10 11.72
CA ASP A 65 1.92 0.11 10.64
C ASP A 65 1.67 0.79 9.30
N CYS A 66 2.17 0.18 8.22
CA CYS A 66 1.75 0.51 6.87
C CYS A 66 0.56 -0.38 6.50
N VAL A 67 -0.46 0.22 5.92
CA VAL A 67 -1.71 -0.48 5.61
C VAL A 67 -2.17 -0.18 4.19
N PHE A 68 -2.88 -1.15 3.59
CA PHE A 68 -3.69 -0.89 2.41
C PHE A 68 -5.07 -0.43 2.89
N CYS A 69 -5.48 0.76 2.46
CA CYS A 69 -6.73 1.36 2.92
C CYS A 69 -7.41 2.17 1.81
N LEU A 70 -8.66 2.56 2.06
CA LEU A 70 -9.40 3.48 1.19
C LEU A 70 -9.65 4.77 1.96
N ILE A 71 -9.26 5.89 1.37
CA ILE A 71 -9.49 7.23 1.93
C ILE A 71 -10.61 7.91 1.13
N ASP A 72 -11.63 8.40 1.84
CA ASP A 72 -12.73 9.17 1.27
C ASP A 72 -12.33 10.64 1.20
N ASP A 73 -12.57 11.29 0.06
CA ASP A 73 -12.24 12.70 -0.12
C ASP A 73 -13.34 13.67 0.37
N GLY A 74 -14.41 13.14 0.93
CA GLY A 74 -15.55 13.95 1.38
C GLY A 74 -16.57 14.26 0.29
N TYR A 75 -16.30 13.86 -0.94
CA TYR A 75 -17.16 14.09 -2.11
C TYR A 75 -17.70 12.80 -2.72
N GLY A 76 -17.59 11.68 -2.00
CA GLY A 76 -18.07 10.39 -2.46
C GLY A 76 -17.05 9.57 -3.24
N ASN A 77 -15.82 10.06 -3.38
CA ASN A 77 -14.75 9.32 -4.02
C ASN A 77 -13.86 8.65 -2.98
N GLU A 78 -13.50 7.40 -3.24
CA GLU A 78 -12.59 6.65 -2.39
C GLU A 78 -11.30 6.36 -3.14
N TYR A 79 -10.17 6.63 -2.49
CA TYR A 79 -8.85 6.45 -3.09
C TYR A 79 -8.09 5.34 -2.35
N PRO A 80 -7.74 4.25 -3.05
CA PRO A 80 -6.91 3.21 -2.45
C PRO A 80 -5.47 3.69 -2.33
N MET A 81 -4.82 3.29 -1.24
CA MET A 81 -3.42 3.63 -1.03
C MET A 81 -2.77 2.70 -0.02
N VAL A 82 -1.42 2.67 -0.06
CA VAL A 82 -0.60 2.00 0.95
C VAL A 82 0.16 3.11 1.68
N HIS A 83 -0.20 3.38 2.92
CA HIS A 83 0.45 4.43 3.72
C HIS A 83 0.45 4.06 5.20
N GLN A 84 1.07 4.93 6.02
CA GLN A 84 1.31 4.65 7.42
C GLN A 84 0.18 5.15 8.32
N VAL A 85 -0.12 4.38 9.34
CA VAL A 85 -1.06 4.77 10.41
C VAL A 85 -0.34 5.67 11.41
N TRP A 86 -0.82 6.90 11.57
CA TRP A 86 -0.27 7.88 12.52
C TRP A 86 -0.97 7.83 13.87
N GLU A 87 -2.29 7.70 13.86
CA GLU A 87 -3.11 7.68 15.06
C GLU A 87 -4.27 6.71 14.88
N ILE A 88 -4.78 6.21 15.99
CA ILE A 88 -5.95 5.35 16.03
C ILE A 88 -6.93 5.97 17.03
N SER A 89 -8.19 6.14 16.59
CA SER A 89 -9.25 6.67 17.42
C SER A 89 -10.41 5.70 17.46
N SER A 90 -11.07 5.59 18.60
CA SER A 90 -12.23 4.72 18.76
C SER A 90 -13.48 5.56 18.99
N SER A 91 -14.55 5.25 18.24
CA SER A 91 -15.84 5.88 18.44
C SER A 91 -16.44 5.42 19.78
N SER A 92 -16.92 6.36 20.59
CA SER A 92 -17.55 6.06 21.87
C SER A 92 -18.92 5.39 21.74
N HIS A 93 -19.56 5.49 20.57
CA HIS A 93 -20.90 4.97 20.35
C HIS A 93 -20.94 3.51 19.89
N ASN A 94 -20.06 3.15 18.96
CA ASN A 94 -20.09 1.84 18.32
C ASN A 94 -18.74 1.11 18.32
N HIS A 95 -17.74 1.66 19.00
CA HIS A 95 -16.39 1.10 19.09
C HIS A 95 -15.70 0.95 17.73
N GLU A 96 -16.15 1.67 16.69
CA GLU A 96 -15.45 1.68 15.41
C GLU A 96 -14.08 2.31 15.56
N LEU A 97 -13.10 1.67 14.91
CA LEU A 97 -11.74 2.21 14.85
C LEU A 97 -11.58 3.09 13.62
N TRP A 98 -10.99 4.25 13.82
CA TRP A 98 -10.63 5.17 12.76
C TRP A 98 -9.12 5.38 12.79
N PHE A 99 -8.53 5.43 11.60
CA PHE A 99 -7.09 5.50 11.43
C PHE A 99 -6.72 6.77 10.68
N LYS A 100 -5.80 7.55 11.27
CA LYS A 100 -5.21 8.70 10.60
C LYS A 100 -4.07 8.22 9.74
N ILE A 101 -4.14 8.48 8.46
CA ILE A 101 -3.24 7.91 7.44
C ILE A 101 -2.35 9.00 6.85
N GLY A 102 -1.09 8.71 6.68
CA GLY A 102 -0.14 9.64 6.08
C GLY A 102 1.13 8.98 5.58
N SER A 103 2.00 9.79 4.99
CA SER A 103 3.35 9.37 4.64
C SER A 103 4.22 9.29 5.88
N THR A 104 5.35 8.60 5.80
CA THR A 104 6.24 8.45 6.96
C THR A 104 6.79 9.81 7.39
N GLY A 105 6.21 10.36 8.45
CA GLY A 105 6.71 11.56 9.13
C GLY A 105 6.42 12.92 8.49
N THR A 106 5.73 13.00 7.33
CA THR A 106 5.63 14.28 6.64
C THR A 106 4.22 14.78 6.31
N SER A 107 3.36 13.96 5.74
CA SER A 107 2.08 14.42 5.22
C SER A 107 0.92 13.56 5.68
N VAL A 108 -0.19 14.20 6.05
CA VAL A 108 -1.43 13.52 6.42
C VAL A 108 -2.38 13.53 5.23
N PHE A 109 -2.99 12.38 4.94
CA PHE A 109 -3.98 12.25 3.86
C PHE A 109 -5.41 12.25 4.37
N GLY A 110 -5.65 11.82 5.59
CA GLY A 110 -6.97 11.83 6.19
C GLY A 110 -7.22 10.67 7.14
N TRP A 111 -8.49 10.54 7.54
CA TRP A 111 -8.94 9.49 8.43
C TRP A 111 -9.78 8.47 7.67
N THR A 112 -9.65 7.19 8.03
CA THR A 112 -10.45 6.12 7.44
C THR A 112 -10.73 5.01 8.45
N LYS A 113 -11.86 4.33 8.27
CA LYS A 113 -12.15 3.06 8.95
C LYS A 113 -11.94 1.88 8.01
N LYS A 114 -11.67 2.13 6.73
CA LYS A 114 -11.56 1.10 5.69
C LYS A 114 -10.12 0.67 5.50
N VAL A 115 -9.66 -0.20 6.38
CA VAL A 115 -8.31 -0.78 6.34
C VAL A 115 -8.47 -2.28 6.06
N TYR A 116 -7.80 -2.77 5.02
CA TYR A 116 -7.98 -4.13 4.53
C TYR A 116 -6.74 -5.01 4.63
N GLY A 117 -5.57 -4.44 4.76
CA GLY A 117 -4.35 -5.23 4.82
C GLY A 117 -3.20 -4.52 5.49
N LEU A 118 -2.28 -5.33 6.06
CA LEU A 118 -1.01 -4.88 6.63
C LEU A 118 0.08 -5.04 5.58
N ALA A 119 0.81 -3.99 5.28
CA ALA A 119 1.88 -3.96 4.29
C ALA A 119 3.23 -3.92 4.98
N ASN A 120 4.10 -4.86 4.68
CA ASN A 120 5.44 -4.94 5.25
C ASN A 120 6.50 -5.04 4.15
N GLY A 121 7.61 -4.33 4.31
CA GLY A 121 8.75 -4.44 3.41
C GLY A 121 9.37 -5.83 3.48
N THR A 122 10.02 -6.25 2.41
CA THR A 122 10.54 -7.60 2.25
C THR A 122 12.03 -7.68 1.96
N ASP A 123 12.68 -6.54 1.68
CA ASP A 123 14.04 -6.45 1.15
C ASP A 123 14.19 -7.07 -0.25
N ILE A 124 13.08 -7.37 -0.92
CA ILE A 124 13.06 -7.83 -2.31
C ILE A 124 12.70 -6.63 -3.17
N TYR A 125 13.49 -6.36 -4.19
CA TYR A 125 13.32 -5.18 -5.04
C TYR A 125 12.97 -5.57 -6.46
N GLN A 126 12.10 -4.77 -7.08
CA GLN A 126 11.87 -4.88 -8.51
C GLN A 126 13.18 -4.60 -9.23
N LYS A 127 13.58 -5.51 -10.11
CA LYS A 127 14.80 -5.32 -10.89
C LYS A 127 14.67 -4.13 -11.83
N VAL A 128 15.60 -3.19 -11.69
CA VAL A 128 15.70 -2.08 -12.63
C VAL A 128 16.67 -2.48 -13.72
N THR A 129 16.15 -2.97 -14.85
CA THR A 129 16.94 -3.19 -16.06
C THR A 129 17.06 -1.86 -16.79
N ASP A 130 18.01 -1.75 -17.72
CA ASP A 130 18.15 -0.55 -18.55
C ASP A 130 16.85 -0.24 -19.30
N GLU A 131 16.13 -1.26 -19.74
CA GLU A 131 14.84 -1.10 -20.42
C GLU A 131 13.77 -0.50 -19.49
N ILE A 132 13.66 -1.01 -18.27
CA ILE A 132 12.71 -0.49 -17.28
C ILE A 132 13.05 0.93 -16.92
N LYS A 133 14.33 1.24 -16.73
CA LYS A 133 14.80 2.57 -16.41
C LYS A 133 14.50 3.55 -17.54
N ALA A 134 14.76 3.19 -18.76
CA ALA A 134 14.45 4.02 -19.93
C ALA A 134 12.95 4.27 -20.06
N SER A 135 12.13 3.23 -19.89
CA SER A 135 10.67 3.34 -19.91
C SER A 135 10.15 4.25 -18.81
N TRP A 136 10.72 4.14 -17.61
CA TRP A 136 10.38 5.01 -16.49
C TRP A 136 10.67 6.47 -16.79
N GLU A 137 11.87 6.77 -17.25
CA GLU A 137 12.29 8.14 -17.59
C GLU A 137 11.39 8.74 -18.67
N GLU A 138 11.07 7.98 -19.71
CA GLU A 138 10.18 8.39 -20.79
C GLU A 138 8.81 8.79 -20.27
N HIS A 139 8.21 8.00 -19.38
CA HIS A 139 6.88 8.25 -18.86
C HIS A 139 6.82 9.33 -17.80
N ASN A 140 7.93 9.63 -17.14
CA ASN A 140 7.99 10.64 -16.09
C ASN A 140 8.58 11.97 -16.55
N GLY A 141 8.81 12.14 -17.84
CA GLY A 141 9.13 13.43 -18.44
C GLY A 141 10.56 13.91 -18.26
N GLU A 142 11.48 13.02 -18.03
CA GLU A 142 12.92 13.35 -17.93
C GLU A 142 13.69 13.08 -19.17
#